data_ea13c992cb9200a28b7a71b9113d0edd
#
_entry.id   ea13c992cb9200a28b7a71b9113d0edd
#
_cell.length_a   1.000
_cell.length_b   1.000
_cell.length_c   1.000
_cell.angle_alpha   90.00
_cell.angle_beta   90.00
_cell.angle_gamma   90.00
#
_symmetry.space_group_name_H-M   'P 1'
#
loop_
_entity.id
_entity.type
_entity.pdbx_description
1 polymer ?
#
loop_
_entity_poly.entity_id
_entity_poly.type
_entity_poly.pdbx_seq_one_letter_code
_entity_poly.pdbx_strand_id
1 'polypeptide(L)'
;MINLIKSIEEVFDVSHFPVSALSVSGSEGVISACISFYSRKKGTPIESHSKDIIFFFKFARKNYKMKILILNGPNLNLIGRREPEIYGTESLVDFVEKMKNNFPGHQLDYFQSNHEGVLIDKLHEAWDNYDGVVFNPGAYCHTSIALADAIRSIETPVVEVHISDIYSREEYRHHSYTAEASVKSIVGKGLRGYEEAVLYLIGTKNPEL
;
A
#
# COMPACT_ATOMS: atom_id res chain seq x y z
N MET A 1 -0.09 -0.38 -12.08
CA MET A 1 0.11 -0.17 -13.54
C MET A 1 -1.15 -0.47 -14.35
N ILE A 2 -1.75 -1.66 -14.27
CA ILE A 2 -2.99 -2.02 -15.00
C ILE A 2 -4.16 -1.07 -14.67
N ASN A 3 -4.31 -0.65 -13.42
CA ASN A 3 -5.39 0.26 -13.01
C ASN A 3 -5.17 1.70 -13.48
N LEU A 4 -3.92 2.17 -13.59
CA LEU A 4 -3.60 3.49 -14.16
C LEU A 4 -3.92 3.52 -15.67
N ILE A 5 -3.61 2.44 -16.38
CA ILE A 5 -3.93 2.29 -17.80
C ILE A 5 -5.45 2.29 -17.98
N LYS A 6 -6.23 1.55 -17.18
CA LYS A 6 -7.69 1.56 -17.24
C LYS A 6 -8.30 2.93 -16.96
N SER A 7 -7.78 3.68 -15.98
CA SER A 7 -8.22 5.05 -15.71
C SER A 7 -7.89 6.02 -16.85
N ILE A 8 -6.80 5.77 -17.56
CA ILE A 8 -6.44 6.53 -18.78
C ILE A 8 -7.40 6.18 -19.91
N GLU A 9 -7.75 4.90 -20.07
CA GLU A 9 -8.70 4.41 -21.07
C GLU A 9 -10.12 4.94 -20.86
N GLU A 10 -10.58 5.09 -19.61
CA GLU A 10 -11.91 5.64 -19.28
C GLU A 10 -12.04 7.14 -19.57
N VAL A 11 -10.93 7.90 -19.51
CA VAL A 11 -10.94 9.36 -19.68
C VAL A 11 -10.53 9.80 -21.09
N PHE A 12 -9.76 8.98 -21.78
CA PHE A 12 -9.31 9.24 -23.13
C PHE A 12 -9.66 8.04 -24.02
N ASP A 13 -10.28 8.30 -25.16
CA ASP A 13 -10.45 7.29 -26.21
C ASP A 13 -9.08 6.82 -26.71
N VAL A 14 -8.58 5.76 -26.08
CA VAL A 14 -7.26 5.16 -26.38
C VAL A 14 -7.39 3.99 -27.36
N SER A 15 -8.55 3.81 -28.01
CA SER A 15 -8.80 2.74 -28.99
C SER A 15 -7.80 2.70 -30.15
N HIS A 16 -6.95 3.72 -30.27
CA HIS A 16 -5.93 3.87 -31.31
C HIS A 16 -4.48 3.72 -30.79
N PHE A 17 -4.26 3.23 -29.54
CA PHE A 17 -2.93 2.94 -29.05
C PHE A 17 -2.46 1.57 -29.52
N PRO A 18 -1.29 1.43 -30.15
CA PRO A 18 -0.70 0.12 -30.35
C PRO A 18 -0.32 -0.46 -28.99
N VAL A 19 -0.74 -1.70 -28.71
CA VAL A 19 -0.48 -2.44 -27.45
C VAL A 19 1.03 -2.45 -27.09
N SER A 20 1.91 -2.37 -28.09
CA SER A 20 3.37 -2.27 -27.93
C SER A 20 3.87 -0.95 -27.30
N ALA A 21 3.07 0.11 -27.28
CA ALA A 21 3.45 1.39 -26.66
C ALA A 21 3.18 1.42 -25.15
N LEU A 22 2.46 0.42 -24.61
CA LEU A 22 2.06 0.32 -23.22
C LEU A 22 3.01 -0.55 -22.37
N SER A 23 4.02 -1.16 -22.98
CA SER A 23 4.98 -2.05 -22.30
C SER A 23 6.26 -1.32 -21.84
N VAL A 24 6.11 -0.17 -21.18
CA VAL A 24 7.27 0.54 -20.62
C VAL A 24 7.35 0.26 -19.13
N SER A 25 8.48 -0.31 -18.69
CA SER A 25 8.78 -0.56 -17.30
C SER A 25 8.91 0.75 -16.51
N GLY A 26 8.06 0.95 -15.49
CA GLY A 26 8.09 2.07 -14.57
C GLY A 26 7.08 3.18 -14.86
N SER A 27 6.63 3.86 -13.79
CA SER A 27 5.65 4.95 -13.86
C SER A 27 6.10 6.13 -14.72
N GLU A 28 7.40 6.45 -14.72
CA GLU A 28 7.98 7.55 -15.51
C GLU A 28 7.95 7.27 -17.01
N GLY A 29 8.12 6.03 -17.44
CA GLY A 29 8.10 5.65 -18.85
C GLY A 29 6.70 5.75 -19.48
N VAL A 30 5.65 5.36 -18.76
CA VAL A 30 4.24 5.51 -19.19
C VAL A 30 3.89 7.00 -19.31
N ILE A 31 4.36 7.79 -18.37
CA ILE A 31 4.21 9.25 -18.33
C ILE A 31 4.83 9.89 -19.58
N SER A 32 6.06 9.55 -19.90
CA SER A 32 6.78 10.07 -21.05
C SER A 32 6.11 9.67 -22.37
N ALA A 33 5.61 8.44 -22.48
CA ALA A 33 4.89 7.96 -23.67
C ALA A 33 3.58 8.71 -23.89
N CYS A 34 2.80 8.93 -22.83
CA CYS A 34 1.54 9.69 -22.91
C CYS A 34 1.77 11.14 -23.34
N ILE A 35 2.79 11.80 -22.79
CA ILE A 35 3.15 13.18 -23.14
C ILE A 35 3.57 13.26 -24.61
N SER A 36 4.41 12.36 -25.06
CA SER A 36 4.89 12.33 -26.45
C SER A 36 3.77 12.08 -27.46
N PHE A 37 2.80 11.24 -27.11
CA PHE A 37 1.65 10.94 -27.95
C PHE A 37 0.67 12.12 -28.04
N TYR A 38 0.36 12.75 -26.91
CA TYR A 38 -0.53 13.92 -26.86
C TYR A 38 0.03 15.08 -27.69
N SER A 39 1.32 15.35 -27.57
CA SER A 39 2.02 16.37 -28.35
C SER A 39 1.98 16.08 -29.85
N ARG A 40 2.15 14.82 -30.29
CA ARG A 40 2.06 14.42 -31.69
C ARG A 40 0.64 14.62 -32.27
N LYS A 41 -0.41 14.28 -31.51
CA LYS A 41 -1.80 14.35 -31.97
C LYS A 41 -2.28 15.81 -32.12
N LYS A 42 -1.78 16.73 -31.30
CA LYS A 42 -2.13 18.16 -31.36
C LYS A 42 -1.23 19.01 -32.24
N GLY A 43 -0.08 18.48 -32.70
CA GLY A 43 0.86 19.22 -33.54
C GLY A 43 1.51 20.44 -32.90
N THR A 44 1.52 20.48 -31.56
CA THR A 44 1.99 21.61 -30.76
C THR A 44 3.21 21.22 -29.92
N PRO A 45 4.16 22.13 -29.64
CA PRO A 45 5.31 21.84 -28.80
C PRO A 45 4.90 21.42 -27.39
N ILE A 46 5.66 20.52 -26.76
CA ILE A 46 5.40 19.96 -25.40
C ILE A 46 5.28 21.07 -24.34
N GLU A 47 6.08 22.14 -24.47
CA GLU A 47 6.09 23.28 -23.54
C GLU A 47 4.77 24.04 -23.47
N SER A 48 3.96 24.07 -24.54
CA SER A 48 2.68 24.78 -24.54
C SER A 48 1.57 24.08 -23.76
N HIS A 49 1.78 22.82 -23.33
CA HIS A 49 0.78 21.98 -22.65
C HIS A 49 1.16 21.62 -21.21
N SER A 50 2.17 22.28 -20.64
CA SER A 50 2.65 21.99 -19.30
C SER A 50 1.54 22.04 -18.22
N LYS A 51 0.63 23.00 -18.33
CA LYS A 51 -0.51 23.15 -17.39
C LYS A 51 -1.54 22.02 -17.53
N ASP A 52 -1.84 21.61 -18.76
CA ASP A 52 -2.80 20.52 -19.04
C ASP A 52 -2.23 19.18 -18.59
N ILE A 53 -0.92 18.99 -18.78
CA ILE A 53 -0.18 17.81 -18.33
C ILE A 53 -0.18 17.75 -16.80
N ILE A 54 0.14 18.86 -16.13
CA ILE A 54 0.12 18.93 -14.66
C ILE A 54 -1.30 18.69 -14.14
N PHE A 55 -2.33 19.31 -14.75
CA PHE A 55 -3.72 19.10 -14.37
C PHE A 55 -4.13 17.64 -14.55
N PHE A 56 -3.75 16.99 -15.65
CA PHE A 56 -4.02 15.58 -15.91
C PHE A 56 -3.38 14.68 -14.84
N PHE A 57 -2.11 14.94 -14.50
CA PHE A 57 -1.44 14.18 -13.43
C PHE A 57 -2.09 14.36 -12.07
N LYS A 58 -2.49 15.58 -11.73
CA LYS A 58 -3.24 15.84 -10.50
C LYS A 58 -4.58 15.10 -10.49
N PHE A 59 -5.31 15.11 -11.59
CA PHE A 59 -6.58 14.42 -11.73
C PHE A 59 -6.42 12.90 -11.69
N ALA A 60 -5.47 12.34 -12.44
CA ALA A 60 -5.19 10.90 -12.46
C ALA A 60 -4.74 10.39 -11.09
N ARG A 61 -3.89 11.14 -10.38
CA ARG A 61 -3.48 10.82 -9.01
C ARG A 61 -4.64 10.87 -8.03
N LYS A 62 -5.49 11.89 -8.12
CA LYS A 62 -6.66 12.06 -7.22
C LYS A 62 -7.67 10.92 -7.34
N ASN A 63 -7.77 10.30 -8.52
CA ASN A 63 -8.71 9.21 -8.80
C ASN A 63 -8.04 7.82 -8.79
N TYR A 64 -6.74 7.73 -8.42
CA TYR A 64 -6.03 6.45 -8.38
C TYR A 64 -6.57 5.59 -7.24
N LYS A 65 -7.16 4.45 -7.60
CA LYS A 65 -7.68 3.46 -6.66
C LYS A 65 -6.56 2.49 -6.28
N MET A 66 -6.07 2.60 -5.06
CA MET A 66 -5.08 1.67 -4.53
C MET A 66 -5.73 0.37 -4.08
N LYS A 67 -5.03 -0.73 -4.28
CA LYS A 67 -5.30 -2.03 -3.68
C LYS A 67 -4.25 -2.28 -2.59
N ILE A 68 -4.68 -2.29 -1.33
CA ILE A 68 -3.82 -2.40 -0.15
C ILE A 68 -4.12 -3.70 0.58
N LEU A 69 -3.07 -4.45 0.92
CA LEU A 69 -3.15 -5.64 1.74
C LEU A 69 -2.96 -5.27 3.23
N ILE A 70 -3.92 -5.65 4.06
CA ILE A 70 -3.78 -5.65 5.52
C ILE A 70 -3.33 -7.05 5.93
N LEU A 71 -2.03 -7.20 6.22
CA LEU A 71 -1.38 -8.45 6.54
C LEU A 71 -1.10 -8.55 8.04
N ASN A 72 -1.53 -9.63 8.66
CA ASN A 72 -1.40 -9.82 10.11
C ASN A 72 -0.72 -11.13 10.47
N GLY A 73 0.19 -11.04 11.42
CA GLY A 73 0.95 -12.15 11.97
C GLY A 73 0.24 -12.89 13.11
N PRO A 74 1.01 -13.66 13.89
CA PRO A 74 0.47 -14.59 14.87
C PRO A 74 -0.32 -13.92 15.99
N ASN A 75 -1.36 -14.62 16.43
CA ASN A 75 -2.26 -14.27 17.53
C ASN A 75 -3.16 -13.04 17.27
N LEU A 76 -3.03 -12.34 16.16
CA LEU A 76 -3.86 -11.17 15.84
C LEU A 76 -5.31 -11.55 15.48
N ASN A 77 -5.57 -12.82 15.15
CA ASN A 77 -6.90 -13.39 15.02
C ASN A 77 -7.67 -13.45 16.36
N LEU A 78 -6.97 -13.26 17.49
CA LEU A 78 -7.56 -13.29 18.84
C LEU A 78 -7.86 -11.89 19.40
N ILE A 79 -7.61 -10.82 18.64
CA ILE A 79 -7.99 -9.45 19.02
C ILE A 79 -9.50 -9.38 19.22
N GLY A 80 -9.92 -8.71 20.30
CA GLY A 80 -11.31 -8.65 20.76
C GLY A 80 -11.73 -9.81 21.69
N ARG A 81 -10.95 -10.90 21.73
CA ARG A 81 -11.16 -12.02 22.68
C ARG A 81 -10.07 -12.09 23.74
N ARG A 82 -8.87 -11.62 23.43
CA ARG A 82 -7.69 -11.62 24.30
C ARG A 82 -7.43 -10.20 24.79
N GLU A 83 -7.19 -10.04 26.10
CA GLU A 83 -6.76 -8.79 26.75
C GLU A 83 -7.65 -7.59 26.34
N PRO A 84 -9.00 -7.63 26.58
CA PRO A 84 -9.90 -6.58 26.11
C PRO A 84 -9.59 -5.20 26.69
N GLU A 85 -8.95 -5.14 27.87
CA GLU A 85 -8.45 -3.91 28.49
C GLU A 85 -7.30 -3.23 27.70
N ILE A 86 -6.57 -3.99 26.87
CA ILE A 86 -5.46 -3.47 26.04
C ILE A 86 -5.91 -3.24 24.60
N TYR A 87 -6.68 -4.19 24.04
CA TYR A 87 -7.01 -4.24 22.62
C TYR A 87 -8.47 -3.88 22.32
N GLY A 88 -9.31 -3.72 23.36
CA GLY A 88 -10.76 -3.55 23.21
C GLY A 88 -11.49 -4.87 22.92
N THR A 89 -12.81 -4.80 22.77
CA THR A 89 -13.69 -5.95 22.50
C THR A 89 -13.99 -6.18 21.02
N GLU A 90 -13.59 -5.25 20.17
CA GLU A 90 -13.79 -5.32 18.72
C GLU A 90 -12.79 -6.30 18.08
N SER A 91 -13.28 -7.21 17.23
CA SER A 91 -12.37 -8.08 16.46
C SER A 91 -11.63 -7.28 15.39
N LEU A 92 -10.40 -7.72 15.06
CA LEU A 92 -9.63 -7.05 14.01
C LEU A 92 -10.30 -7.15 12.63
N VAL A 93 -11.04 -8.24 12.39
CA VAL A 93 -11.81 -8.41 11.13
C VAL A 93 -12.93 -7.37 11.06
N ASP A 94 -13.72 -7.21 12.13
CA ASP A 94 -14.81 -6.23 12.17
C ASP A 94 -14.30 -4.82 12.03
N PHE A 95 -13.16 -4.51 12.68
CA PHE A 95 -12.49 -3.23 12.55
C PHE A 95 -12.07 -2.96 11.09
N VAL A 96 -11.43 -3.93 10.41
CA VAL A 96 -11.01 -3.78 9.02
C VAL A 96 -12.22 -3.60 8.09
N GLU A 97 -13.31 -4.34 8.31
CA GLU A 97 -14.53 -4.16 7.51
C GLU A 97 -15.14 -2.76 7.70
N LYS A 98 -15.14 -2.22 8.92
CA LYS A 98 -15.56 -0.82 9.16
C LYS A 98 -14.61 0.18 8.50
N MET A 99 -13.30 -0.07 8.60
CA MET A 99 -12.27 0.77 8.02
C MET A 99 -12.41 0.88 6.49
N LYS A 100 -12.85 -0.17 5.80
CA LYS A 100 -13.13 -0.13 4.34
C LYS A 100 -14.11 0.98 3.97
N ASN A 101 -15.09 1.27 4.83
CA ASN A 101 -16.07 2.33 4.59
C ASN A 101 -15.44 3.75 4.66
N ASN A 102 -14.31 3.90 5.36
CA ASN A 102 -13.58 5.17 5.44
C ASN A 102 -12.72 5.42 4.19
N PHE A 103 -12.50 4.38 3.35
CA PHE A 103 -11.69 4.44 2.14
C PHE A 103 -12.44 3.94 0.89
N PRO A 104 -13.62 4.51 0.54
CA PRO A 104 -14.50 3.98 -0.51
C PRO A 104 -13.87 4.01 -1.91
N GLY A 105 -12.79 4.80 -2.09
CA GLY A 105 -12.03 4.87 -3.34
C GLY A 105 -10.94 3.82 -3.49
N HIS A 106 -10.69 2.98 -2.46
CA HIS A 106 -9.58 2.03 -2.41
C HIS A 106 -10.09 0.62 -2.10
N GLN A 107 -9.33 -0.39 -2.49
CA GLN A 107 -9.61 -1.78 -2.12
C GLN A 107 -8.69 -2.17 -0.97
N LEU A 108 -9.27 -2.59 0.15
CA LEU A 108 -8.54 -3.11 1.30
C LEU A 108 -8.83 -4.60 1.44
N ASP A 109 -7.81 -5.44 1.24
CA ASP A 109 -7.90 -6.89 1.44
C ASP A 109 -7.26 -7.24 2.79
N TYR A 110 -7.83 -8.22 3.48
CA TYR A 110 -7.37 -8.67 4.80
C TYR A 110 -6.85 -10.09 4.73
N PHE A 111 -5.69 -10.33 5.34
CA PHE A 111 -5.14 -11.66 5.52
C PHE A 111 -4.43 -11.79 6.87
N GLN A 112 -4.58 -12.95 7.51
CA GLN A 112 -3.90 -13.26 8.77
C GLN A 112 -3.34 -14.68 8.75
N SER A 113 -2.14 -14.87 9.29
CA SER A 113 -1.56 -16.19 9.50
C SER A 113 -0.71 -16.24 10.76
N ASN A 114 -0.71 -17.41 11.41
CA ASN A 114 0.22 -17.72 12.49
C ASN A 114 1.51 -18.35 11.99
N HIS A 115 1.61 -18.63 10.68
CA HIS A 115 2.74 -19.30 10.05
C HIS A 115 3.63 -18.30 9.32
N GLU A 116 4.91 -18.26 9.67
CA GLU A 116 5.91 -17.35 9.09
C GLU A 116 6.04 -17.52 7.58
N GLY A 117 6.19 -18.75 7.07
CA GLY A 117 6.31 -19.02 5.64
C GLY A 117 5.10 -18.54 4.83
N VAL A 118 3.88 -18.68 5.38
CA VAL A 118 2.66 -18.17 4.74
C VAL A 118 2.65 -16.64 4.66
N LEU A 119 3.21 -15.95 5.67
CA LEU A 119 3.35 -14.49 5.63
C LEU A 119 4.39 -14.05 4.59
N ILE A 120 5.48 -14.80 4.44
CA ILE A 120 6.48 -14.58 3.40
C ILE A 120 5.87 -14.75 2.01
N ASP A 121 5.16 -15.85 1.77
CA ASP A 121 4.47 -16.10 0.50
C ASP A 121 3.49 -14.97 0.16
N LYS A 122 2.79 -14.46 1.19
CA LYS A 122 1.82 -13.37 1.02
C LYS A 122 2.49 -12.03 0.73
N LEU A 123 3.67 -11.76 1.28
CA LEU A 123 4.49 -10.60 0.90
C LEU A 123 4.96 -10.70 -0.55
N HIS A 124 5.44 -11.87 -0.98
CA HIS A 124 5.83 -12.09 -2.38
C HIS A 124 4.65 -11.93 -3.34
N GLU A 125 3.47 -12.47 -3.00
CA GLU A 125 2.24 -12.26 -3.77
C GLU A 125 1.86 -10.77 -3.87
N ALA A 126 2.19 -9.98 -2.83
CA ALA A 126 1.86 -8.56 -2.82
C ALA A 126 2.63 -7.76 -3.86
N TRP A 127 3.80 -8.20 -4.30
CA TRP A 127 4.61 -7.51 -5.31
C TRP A 127 3.82 -7.25 -6.61
N ASP A 128 3.10 -8.26 -7.09
CA ASP A 128 2.38 -8.15 -8.37
C ASP A 128 0.91 -7.71 -8.21
N ASN A 129 0.35 -7.83 -7.01
CA ASN A 129 -1.09 -7.75 -6.81
C ASN A 129 -1.54 -6.57 -5.94
N TYR A 130 -0.63 -5.84 -5.27
CA TYR A 130 -0.98 -4.77 -4.35
C TYR A 130 -0.11 -3.53 -4.55
N ASP A 131 -0.68 -2.37 -4.29
CA ASP A 131 -0.01 -1.07 -4.35
C ASP A 131 0.68 -0.69 -3.02
N GLY A 132 0.38 -1.43 -1.95
CA GLY A 132 0.96 -1.26 -0.63
C GLY A 132 0.52 -2.35 0.33
N VAL A 133 1.31 -2.54 1.38
CA VAL A 133 1.02 -3.49 2.46
C VAL A 133 1.06 -2.77 3.80
N VAL A 134 0.01 -2.95 4.59
CA VAL A 134 0.00 -2.63 6.02
C VAL A 134 0.26 -3.92 6.76
N PHE A 135 1.41 -4.05 7.39
CA PHE A 135 1.86 -5.30 7.98
C PHE A 135 2.01 -5.18 9.50
N ASN A 136 1.26 -6.00 10.23
CA ASN A 136 1.51 -6.23 11.65
C ASN A 136 2.10 -7.63 11.83
N PRO A 137 3.41 -7.77 11.96
CA PRO A 137 4.06 -9.08 12.05
C PRO A 137 3.85 -9.78 13.40
N GLY A 138 3.23 -9.09 14.38
CA GLY A 138 3.12 -9.59 15.74
C GLY A 138 4.51 -9.84 16.34
N ALA A 139 4.70 -10.94 17.07
CA ALA A 139 5.98 -11.26 17.70
C ALA A 139 7.10 -11.58 16.71
N TYR A 140 6.78 -11.92 15.47
CA TYR A 140 7.80 -12.18 14.44
C TYR A 140 8.66 -10.95 14.11
N CYS A 141 8.20 -9.73 14.38
CA CYS A 141 9.04 -8.54 14.19
C CYS A 141 10.35 -8.61 14.98
N HIS A 142 10.34 -9.28 16.15
CA HIS A 142 11.47 -9.38 17.05
C HIS A 142 12.39 -10.57 16.73
N THR A 143 11.97 -11.50 15.88
CA THR A 143 12.66 -12.78 15.71
C THR A 143 12.90 -13.19 14.25
N SER A 144 12.15 -12.63 13.30
CA SER A 144 12.19 -13.06 11.91
C SER A 144 13.02 -12.14 11.02
N ILE A 145 14.25 -12.53 10.77
CA ILE A 145 15.07 -11.94 9.70
C ILE A 145 14.48 -12.30 8.33
N ALA A 146 13.88 -13.50 8.19
CA ALA A 146 13.29 -13.95 6.94
C ALA A 146 12.13 -13.06 6.47
N LEU A 147 11.27 -12.58 7.38
CA LEU A 147 10.24 -11.59 7.04
C LEU A 147 10.83 -10.23 6.65
N ALA A 148 11.88 -9.78 7.33
CA ALA A 148 12.58 -8.56 6.96
C ALA A 148 13.20 -8.66 5.55
N ASP A 149 13.78 -9.80 5.21
CA ASP A 149 14.33 -10.05 3.87
C ASP A 149 13.23 -10.15 2.81
N ALA A 150 12.08 -10.77 3.13
CA ALA A 150 10.92 -10.80 2.24
C ALA A 150 10.41 -9.37 1.94
N ILE A 151 10.36 -8.48 2.94
CA ILE A 151 9.99 -7.07 2.74
C ILE A 151 10.99 -6.36 1.83
N ARG A 152 12.31 -6.59 2.01
CA ARG A 152 13.36 -5.99 1.17
C ARG A 152 13.35 -6.51 -0.27
N SER A 153 12.81 -7.71 -0.48
CA SER A 153 12.79 -8.38 -1.79
C SER A 153 11.68 -7.88 -2.72
N ILE A 154 10.72 -7.10 -2.23
CA ILE A 154 9.58 -6.61 -3.01
C ILE A 154 9.64 -5.09 -3.19
N GLU A 155 9.14 -4.60 -4.33
CA GLU A 155 9.03 -3.15 -4.59
C GLU A 155 7.78 -2.53 -3.95
N THR A 156 6.81 -3.35 -3.55
CA THR A 156 5.59 -2.89 -2.91
C THR A 156 5.90 -2.28 -1.54
N PRO A 157 5.56 -1.01 -1.27
CA PRO A 157 5.87 -0.37 0.00
C PRO A 157 5.12 -1.06 1.15
N VAL A 158 5.85 -1.39 2.21
CA VAL A 158 5.32 -2.01 3.43
C VAL A 158 5.39 -1.00 4.57
N VAL A 159 4.25 -0.75 5.22
CA VAL A 159 4.16 0.01 6.47
C VAL A 159 3.91 -0.95 7.61
N GLU A 160 4.86 -1.01 8.56
CA GLU A 160 4.70 -1.83 9.76
C GLU A 160 3.76 -1.15 10.78
N VAL A 161 2.90 -1.95 11.42
CA VAL A 161 1.98 -1.47 12.46
C VAL A 161 2.08 -2.33 13.71
N HIS A 162 2.14 -1.69 14.88
CA HIS A 162 1.99 -2.32 16.18
C HIS A 162 0.85 -1.65 16.96
N ILE A 163 -0.14 -2.44 17.38
CA ILE A 163 -1.29 -1.96 18.18
C ILE A 163 -0.80 -1.42 19.53
N SER A 164 0.03 -2.20 20.23
CA SER A 164 0.66 -1.80 21.49
C SER A 164 1.98 -1.07 21.26
N ASP A 165 2.38 -0.27 22.23
CA ASP A 165 3.71 0.30 22.26
C ASP A 165 4.73 -0.78 22.65
N ILE A 166 5.55 -1.22 21.68
CA ILE A 166 6.57 -2.25 21.90
C ILE A 166 7.70 -1.76 22.82
N TYR A 167 7.93 -0.44 22.90
CA TYR A 167 8.96 0.16 23.75
C TYR A 167 8.55 0.27 25.22
N SER A 168 7.26 0.17 25.52
CA SER A 168 6.73 0.07 26.89
C SER A 168 6.68 -1.37 27.43
N ARG A 169 7.11 -2.34 26.63
CA ARG A 169 7.12 -3.77 26.96
C ARG A 169 8.52 -4.24 27.40
N GLU A 170 8.72 -5.54 27.41
CA GLU A 170 9.99 -6.16 27.81
C GLU A 170 11.10 -5.80 26.81
N GLU A 171 12.32 -5.58 27.29
CA GLU A 171 13.47 -5.09 26.52
C GLU A 171 13.73 -5.90 25.24
N TYR A 172 13.54 -7.23 25.27
CA TYR A 172 13.71 -8.07 24.09
C TYR A 172 12.69 -7.79 22.96
N ARG A 173 11.66 -6.97 23.22
CA ARG A 173 10.67 -6.51 22.22
C ARG A 173 10.98 -5.14 21.63
N HIS A 174 12.02 -4.47 22.09
CA HIS A 174 12.31 -3.11 21.62
C HIS A 174 12.93 -3.09 20.23
N HIS A 175 13.47 -4.24 19.75
CA HIS A 175 14.02 -4.34 18.41
C HIS A 175 13.00 -4.95 17.45
N SER A 176 12.84 -4.35 16.25
CA SER A 176 12.03 -4.89 15.17
C SER A 176 12.85 -4.97 13.88
N TYR A 177 13.17 -6.18 13.44
CA TYR A 177 13.81 -6.43 12.15
C TYR A 177 12.95 -6.00 10.97
N THR A 178 11.63 -6.18 11.08
CA THR A 178 10.68 -5.82 10.01
C THR A 178 10.48 -4.32 9.89
N ALA A 179 10.60 -3.54 11.00
CA ALA A 179 10.58 -2.08 10.96
C ALA A 179 11.75 -1.50 10.15
N GLU A 180 12.94 -2.10 10.28
CA GLU A 180 14.13 -1.66 9.54
C GLU A 180 14.01 -1.89 8.02
N ALA A 181 13.18 -2.85 7.61
CA ALA A 181 12.90 -3.15 6.21
C ALA A 181 11.69 -2.38 5.65
N SER A 182 10.84 -1.84 6.52
CA SER A 182 9.61 -1.15 6.15
C SER A 182 9.86 0.32 5.82
N VAL A 183 9.03 0.91 4.92
CA VAL A 183 9.13 2.34 4.59
C VAL A 183 8.70 3.24 5.75
N LYS A 184 7.92 2.71 6.70
CA LYS A 184 7.47 3.38 7.92
C LYS A 184 7.05 2.36 8.96
N SER A 185 7.23 2.69 10.25
CA SER A 185 6.66 1.95 11.39
C SER A 185 5.75 2.86 12.21
N ILE A 186 4.58 2.33 12.59
CA ILE A 186 3.56 3.01 13.41
C ILE A 186 3.32 2.16 14.65
N VAL A 187 3.63 2.70 15.83
CA VAL A 187 3.67 1.95 17.09
C VAL A 187 2.78 2.60 18.12
N GLY A 188 2.02 1.81 18.89
CA GLY A 188 1.29 2.26 20.07
C GLY A 188 0.04 3.10 19.79
N LYS A 189 -0.52 3.02 18.57
CA LYS A 189 -1.72 3.78 18.17
C LYS A 189 -3.02 2.98 18.27
N GLY A 190 -2.99 1.79 18.90
CA GLY A 190 -4.14 0.90 18.88
C GLY A 190 -4.53 0.51 17.46
N LEU A 191 -5.81 0.22 17.24
CA LEU A 191 -6.34 -0.11 15.92
C LEU A 191 -6.26 1.07 14.93
N ARG A 192 -6.24 2.33 15.41
CA ARG A 192 -6.08 3.51 14.55
C ARG A 192 -4.75 3.52 13.78
N GLY A 193 -3.72 2.79 14.25
CA GLY A 193 -2.47 2.65 13.54
C GLY A 193 -2.63 2.07 12.13
N TYR A 194 -3.62 1.21 11.91
CA TYR A 194 -3.94 0.68 10.58
C TYR A 194 -4.50 1.75 9.64
N GLU A 195 -5.39 2.63 10.14
CA GLU A 195 -5.91 3.75 9.35
C GLU A 195 -4.79 4.73 8.98
N GLU A 196 -3.91 5.07 9.95
CA GLU A 196 -2.75 5.92 9.71
C GLU A 196 -1.81 5.32 8.65
N ALA A 197 -1.62 3.99 8.66
CA ALA A 197 -0.79 3.29 7.67
C ALA A 197 -1.42 3.34 6.27
N VAL A 198 -2.72 3.13 6.15
CA VAL A 198 -3.46 3.27 4.88
C VAL A 198 -3.35 4.70 4.36
N LEU A 199 -3.59 5.71 5.20
CA LEU A 199 -3.45 7.12 4.84
C LEU A 199 -2.04 7.46 4.38
N TYR A 200 -1.01 6.93 5.05
CA TYR A 200 0.38 7.13 4.65
C TYR A 200 0.64 6.57 3.25
N LEU A 201 0.20 5.34 2.96
CA LEU A 201 0.36 4.71 1.64
C LEU A 201 -0.36 5.50 0.55
N ILE A 202 -1.58 5.96 0.82
CA ILE A 202 -2.35 6.81 -0.11
C ILE A 202 -1.63 8.15 -0.33
N GLY A 203 -1.14 8.78 0.74
CA GLY A 203 -0.45 10.08 0.69
C GLY A 203 0.88 10.01 -0.05
N THR A 204 1.65 8.92 0.06
CA THR A 204 2.91 8.75 -0.69
C THR A 204 2.68 8.63 -2.21
N LYS A 205 1.53 8.09 -2.61
CA LYS A 205 1.10 8.07 -4.02
C LYS A 205 0.40 9.38 -4.42
N ASN A 206 -0.11 10.16 -3.45
CA ASN A 206 -0.83 11.43 -3.63
C ASN A 206 -0.27 12.53 -2.69
N PRO A 207 0.94 13.05 -2.91
CA PRO A 207 1.63 13.95 -1.97
C PRO A 207 0.98 15.32 -1.76
N GLU A 208 -0.21 15.59 -2.32
CA GLU A 208 -0.97 16.84 -2.16
C GLU A 208 -2.23 16.65 -1.26
N LEU A 209 -2.38 15.49 -0.58
CA LEU A 209 -3.36 15.28 0.49
C LEU A 209 -2.69 15.45 1.86
#